data_3d687d8b6c8c03ccf024cbf38199d7b8
#
_entry.id   3d687d8b6c8c03ccf024cbf38199d7b8
#
_cell.length_a   1.000
_cell.length_b   1.000
_cell.length_c   1.000
_cell.angle_alpha   90.00
_cell.angle_beta   90.00
_cell.angle_gamma   90.00
#
_symmetry.space_group_name_H-M   'P 1'
#
loop_
_entity.id
_entity.type
_entity.pdbx_description
1 polymer ?
#
loop_
_entity_poly.entity_id
_entity_poly.type
_entity_poly.pdbx_seq_one_letter_code
_entity_poly.pdbx_strand_id
1 'polypeptide(L)'
;VGSEMCIRDRCHTDHTPGFGSAAKYVASTMLEIAHDTYIYQIPSVVIVEIMGRDAGWLTAASCLARNDYSPAPHLIYLPEVDFDEDQFIEDIKNVLKTSRCVIVAVSEGIHDKDGNYISATSAVADKFGHAQLSGTGKALESLVKDRMDIKVRSIELNVLQRCAAHISSRTDINESFALGQAAVKYAAEGMTAVMSTIKRVSNDPYQWIIEPENVSLIANQAKTIPLEWITPEKNDVTPEMEAYLRPLIIGEVSLQYKDGLPMYLPVNHLL
;
A
#
# COMPACT_ATOMS: atom_id res chain seq x y z
N VAL A 1 14.54 2.70 -11.91
CA VAL A 1 14.76 1.49 -11.13
C VAL A 1 13.70 1.46 -10.03
N GLY A 2 12.47 1.12 -10.40
CA GLY A 2 11.43 0.78 -9.44
C GLY A 2 11.70 -0.63 -8.91
N SER A 3 12.67 -0.77 -8.02
CA SER A 3 12.88 -2.03 -7.34
C SER A 3 11.78 -2.23 -6.31
N GLU A 4 11.52 -3.47 -5.93
CA GLU A 4 10.65 -3.84 -4.79
C GLU A 4 11.01 -3.09 -3.51
N MET A 5 12.17 -2.45 -3.48
CA MET A 5 12.67 -1.63 -2.37
C MET A 5 11.96 -0.28 -2.21
N CYS A 6 11.26 0.22 -3.25
CA CYS A 6 10.55 1.51 -3.18
C CYS A 6 9.20 1.43 -2.47
N ILE A 7 8.68 0.23 -2.20
CA ILE A 7 7.37 0.02 -1.57
C ILE A 7 7.52 -0.30 -0.08
N ARG A 8 8.75 -0.62 0.37
CA ARG A 8 9.04 -0.91 1.76
C ARG A 8 9.52 0.35 2.45
N ASP A 9 8.82 0.75 3.47
CA ASP A 9 9.32 1.76 4.38
C ASP A 9 10.57 1.26 5.08
N ARG A 10 11.62 2.07 5.03
CA ARG A 10 12.89 1.76 5.66
C ARG A 10 12.99 2.49 6.97
N CYS A 11 13.65 1.88 7.94
CA CYS A 11 14.04 2.57 9.17
C CYS A 11 14.90 3.80 8.84
N HIS A 12 14.87 4.79 9.70
CA HIS A 12 15.62 6.06 9.59
C HIS A 12 15.21 6.98 8.42
N THR A 13 14.14 6.67 7.69
CA THR A 13 13.47 7.63 6.80
C THR A 13 11.99 7.65 7.11
N ASP A 14 11.31 8.77 6.84
CA ASP A 14 9.85 8.82 7.05
C ASP A 14 9.15 7.85 6.10
N HIS A 15 9.44 7.97 4.83
CA HIS A 15 8.98 7.07 3.76
C HIS A 15 10.01 7.08 2.61
N THR A 16 9.74 6.31 1.56
CA THR A 16 10.65 6.16 0.41
C THR A 16 10.04 6.72 -0.86
N PRO A 17 10.85 7.17 -1.85
CA PRO A 17 10.38 7.58 -3.17
C PRO A 17 9.49 6.50 -3.81
N GLY A 18 8.38 6.93 -4.38
CA GLY A 18 7.37 6.06 -5.01
C GLY A 18 6.24 5.65 -4.08
N PHE A 19 6.41 5.74 -2.76
CA PHE A 19 5.38 5.36 -1.80
C PHE A 19 4.11 6.21 -1.94
N GLY A 20 4.25 7.55 -1.96
CA GLY A 20 3.10 8.45 -2.09
C GLY A 20 2.31 8.23 -3.37
N SER A 21 2.99 7.98 -4.50
CA SER A 21 2.33 7.65 -5.77
C SER A 21 1.63 6.28 -5.74
N ALA A 22 2.25 5.27 -5.14
CA ALA A 22 1.65 3.96 -4.99
C ALA A 22 0.42 4.01 -4.05
N ALA A 23 0.50 4.74 -2.95
CA ALA A 23 -0.60 4.97 -2.02
C ALA A 23 -1.79 5.68 -2.72
N LYS A 24 -1.49 6.70 -3.55
CA LYS A 24 -2.50 7.39 -4.38
C LYS A 24 -3.17 6.44 -5.36
N TYR A 25 -2.40 5.57 -6.01
CA TYR A 25 -2.92 4.54 -6.91
C TYR A 25 -3.85 3.57 -6.17
N VAL A 26 -3.42 3.04 -5.02
CA VAL A 26 -4.23 2.13 -4.19
C VAL A 26 -5.55 2.78 -3.79
N ALA A 27 -5.51 4.01 -3.26
CA ALA A 27 -6.71 4.73 -2.85
C ALA A 27 -7.65 5.02 -4.03
N SER A 28 -7.12 5.46 -5.18
CA SER A 28 -7.91 5.74 -6.38
C SER A 28 -8.57 4.46 -6.93
N THR A 29 -7.81 3.39 -7.05
CA THR A 29 -8.32 2.10 -7.54
C THR A 29 -9.36 1.51 -6.59
N MET A 30 -9.15 1.64 -5.27
CA MET A 30 -10.14 1.23 -4.26
C MET A 30 -11.47 1.99 -4.43
N LEU A 31 -11.40 3.29 -4.68
CA LEU A 31 -12.58 4.11 -4.93
C LEU A 31 -13.30 3.69 -6.21
N GLU A 32 -12.58 3.41 -7.30
CA GLU A 32 -13.14 2.93 -8.57
C GLU A 32 -13.82 1.56 -8.41
N ILE A 33 -13.17 0.62 -7.70
CA ILE A 33 -13.74 -0.70 -7.39
C ILE A 33 -15.02 -0.55 -6.55
N ALA A 34 -15.04 0.40 -5.60
CA ALA A 34 -16.21 0.68 -4.79
C ALA A 34 -17.37 1.17 -5.66
N HIS A 35 -17.12 2.11 -6.56
CA HIS A 35 -18.14 2.61 -7.48
C HIS A 35 -18.72 1.50 -8.36
N ASP A 36 -17.87 0.64 -8.96
CA ASP A 36 -18.34 -0.51 -9.74
C ASP A 36 -19.18 -1.46 -8.88
N THR A 37 -18.74 -1.74 -7.66
CA THR A 37 -19.43 -2.68 -6.77
C THR A 37 -20.79 -2.18 -6.33
N TYR A 38 -20.96 -0.87 -6.08
CA TYR A 38 -22.24 -0.29 -5.63
C TYR A 38 -23.32 -0.29 -6.71
N ILE A 39 -22.97 -0.41 -7.98
CA ILE A 39 -23.95 -0.53 -9.08
C ILE A 39 -24.76 -1.83 -8.95
N TYR A 40 -24.17 -2.89 -8.41
CA TYR A 40 -24.84 -4.17 -8.28
C TYR A 40 -25.81 -4.18 -7.09
N GLN A 41 -27.06 -4.60 -7.34
CA GLN A 41 -28.15 -4.62 -6.35
C GLN A 41 -28.18 -5.89 -5.49
N ILE A 42 -27.16 -6.73 -5.54
CA ILE A 42 -27.05 -8.01 -4.84
C ILE A 42 -25.97 -7.95 -3.75
N PRO A 43 -26.20 -8.63 -2.60
CA PRO A 43 -25.17 -8.76 -1.59
C PRO A 43 -23.88 -9.37 -2.17
N SER A 44 -22.75 -8.75 -1.90
CA SER A 44 -21.46 -9.20 -2.43
C SER A 44 -20.29 -8.77 -1.57
N VAL A 45 -19.18 -9.53 -1.70
CA VAL A 45 -17.88 -9.23 -1.09
C VAL A 45 -16.86 -9.04 -2.19
N VAL A 46 -16.06 -7.99 -2.10
CA VAL A 46 -14.89 -7.77 -2.96
C VAL A 46 -13.66 -7.68 -2.08
N ILE A 47 -12.69 -8.53 -2.32
CA ILE A 47 -11.43 -8.60 -1.58
C ILE A 47 -10.34 -8.07 -2.51
N VAL A 48 -9.64 -7.01 -2.09
CA VAL A 48 -8.57 -6.38 -2.86
C VAL A 48 -7.25 -6.67 -2.17
N GLU A 49 -6.43 -7.50 -2.81
CA GLU A 49 -5.09 -7.85 -2.36
C GLU A 49 -4.08 -6.78 -2.80
N ILE A 50 -3.30 -6.31 -1.84
CA ILE A 50 -2.34 -5.22 -1.99
C ILE A 50 -0.95 -5.74 -1.59
N MET A 51 0.05 -5.51 -2.45
CA MET A 51 1.43 -5.88 -2.17
C MET A 51 1.99 -5.04 -1.02
N GLY A 52 2.80 -5.67 -0.17
CA GLY A 52 3.47 -5.01 0.95
C GLY A 52 4.30 -5.98 1.78
N ARG A 53 4.20 -7.27 1.51
CA ARG A 53 4.82 -8.35 2.30
C ARG A 53 4.46 -8.19 3.79
N ASP A 54 5.48 -8.05 4.65
CA ASP A 54 5.34 -7.98 6.11
C ASP A 54 5.10 -6.55 6.64
N ALA A 55 4.85 -5.58 5.74
CA ALA A 55 4.57 -4.19 6.11
C ALA A 55 3.32 -3.67 5.37
N GLY A 56 2.29 -3.34 6.12
CA GLY A 56 0.94 -3.04 5.61
C GLY A 56 0.71 -1.60 5.13
N TRP A 57 1.74 -0.77 4.98
CA TRP A 57 1.59 0.66 4.67
C TRP A 57 0.75 0.97 3.44
N LEU A 58 0.91 0.22 2.33
CA LEU A 58 0.11 0.41 1.13
C LEU A 58 -1.33 -0.09 1.31
N THR A 59 -1.50 -1.18 2.06
CA THR A 59 -2.83 -1.68 2.40
C THR A 59 -3.56 -0.68 3.29
N ALA A 60 -2.88 -0.11 4.29
CA ALA A 60 -3.40 0.95 5.13
C ALA A 60 -3.79 2.20 4.31
N ALA A 61 -3.02 2.55 3.27
CA ALA A 61 -3.32 3.68 2.40
C ALA A 61 -4.67 3.56 1.66
N SER A 62 -5.25 2.38 1.58
CA SER A 62 -6.61 2.19 1.06
C SER A 62 -7.67 2.96 1.84
N CYS A 63 -7.45 3.28 3.13
CA CYS A 63 -8.35 4.09 3.96
C CYS A 63 -8.60 5.48 3.35
N LEU A 64 -7.64 6.02 2.59
CA LEU A 64 -7.74 7.31 1.92
C LEU A 64 -8.83 7.37 0.83
N ALA A 65 -9.35 6.22 0.38
CA ALA A 65 -10.47 6.14 -0.55
C ALA A 65 -11.81 6.53 0.07
N ARG A 66 -11.90 6.48 1.39
CA ARG A 66 -13.13 6.84 2.13
C ARG A 66 -13.46 8.31 1.98
N ASN A 67 -14.74 8.60 1.76
CA ASN A 67 -15.26 9.95 1.64
C ASN A 67 -16.75 9.99 2.01
N ASP A 68 -17.38 11.17 1.91
CA ASP A 68 -18.79 11.39 2.26
C ASP A 68 -19.77 10.50 1.47
N TYR A 69 -19.36 9.94 0.34
CA TYR A 69 -20.19 9.14 -0.56
C TYR A 69 -19.88 7.65 -0.53
N SER A 70 -18.71 7.27 0.00
CA SER A 70 -18.25 5.89 0.03
C SER A 70 -17.47 5.58 1.32
N PRO A 71 -17.96 4.65 2.15
CA PRO A 71 -17.25 4.17 3.32
C PRO A 71 -16.17 3.12 2.99
N ALA A 72 -16.01 2.75 1.71
CA ALA A 72 -15.07 1.71 1.29
C ALA A 72 -13.61 2.19 1.29
N PRO A 73 -12.67 1.30 1.66
CA PRO A 73 -12.86 -0.07 2.11
C PRO A 73 -13.52 -0.14 3.49
N HIS A 74 -14.41 -1.13 3.69
CA HIS A 74 -15.11 -1.33 4.96
C HIS A 74 -14.22 -2.00 6.00
N LEU A 75 -13.28 -2.83 5.54
CA LEU A 75 -12.36 -3.61 6.37
C LEU A 75 -10.95 -3.51 5.76
N ILE A 76 -9.94 -3.43 6.63
CA ILE A 76 -8.51 -3.37 6.25
C ILE A 76 -7.75 -4.33 7.14
N TYR A 77 -7.14 -5.37 6.54
CA TYR A 77 -6.33 -6.37 7.25
C TYR A 77 -4.85 -6.21 6.92
N LEU A 78 -4.06 -6.07 7.98
CA LEU A 78 -2.64 -5.72 7.92
C LEU A 78 -1.76 -6.87 8.43
N PRO A 79 -0.53 -7.01 7.93
CA PRO A 79 0.37 -8.09 8.33
C PRO A 79 1.01 -7.87 9.71
N GLU A 80 0.86 -6.68 10.30
CA GLU A 80 1.40 -6.36 11.63
C GLU A 80 0.63 -7.00 12.78
N VAL A 81 -0.53 -7.59 12.50
CA VAL A 81 -1.40 -8.24 13.51
C VAL A 81 -1.88 -9.59 13.01
N ASP A 82 -2.06 -10.53 13.95
CA ASP A 82 -2.54 -11.87 13.62
C ASP A 82 -3.92 -11.81 12.99
N PHE A 83 -4.09 -12.57 11.92
CA PHE A 83 -5.36 -12.74 11.21
C PHE A 83 -6.11 -13.93 11.75
N ASP A 84 -7.42 -13.76 11.98
CA ASP A 84 -8.34 -14.81 12.43
C ASP A 84 -9.47 -14.99 11.41
N GLU A 85 -9.60 -16.21 10.85
CA GLU A 85 -10.58 -16.53 9.82
C GLU A 85 -12.03 -16.45 10.33
N ASP A 86 -12.28 -16.85 11.56
CA ASP A 86 -13.63 -16.83 12.12
C ASP A 86 -14.06 -15.37 12.38
N GLN A 87 -13.15 -14.54 12.91
CA GLN A 87 -13.38 -13.12 13.10
C GLN A 87 -13.60 -12.41 11.76
N PHE A 88 -12.81 -12.73 10.73
CA PHE A 88 -12.98 -12.18 9.38
C PHE A 88 -14.40 -12.40 8.83
N ILE A 89 -14.93 -13.62 8.97
CA ILE A 89 -16.30 -13.94 8.54
C ILE A 89 -17.34 -13.16 9.36
N GLU A 90 -17.15 -13.01 10.68
CA GLU A 90 -18.04 -12.21 11.51
C GLU A 90 -17.98 -10.72 11.18
N ASP A 91 -16.81 -10.17 10.87
CA ASP A 91 -16.65 -8.78 10.44
C ASP A 91 -17.40 -8.51 9.14
N ILE A 92 -17.31 -9.41 8.14
CA ILE A 92 -18.10 -9.34 6.91
C ILE A 92 -19.60 -9.33 7.21
N LYS A 93 -20.08 -10.26 8.06
CA LYS A 93 -21.49 -10.30 8.46
C LYS A 93 -21.95 -9.02 9.15
N ASN A 94 -21.09 -8.43 9.98
CA ASN A 94 -21.40 -7.18 10.68
C ASN A 94 -21.55 -6.02 9.70
N VAL A 95 -20.68 -5.90 8.71
CA VAL A 95 -20.79 -4.88 7.66
C VAL A 95 -22.06 -5.09 6.83
N LEU A 96 -22.41 -6.33 6.49
CA LEU A 96 -23.61 -6.67 5.73
C LEU A 96 -24.94 -6.31 6.43
N LYS A 97 -24.92 -6.04 7.73
CA LYS A 97 -26.12 -5.55 8.45
C LYS A 97 -26.49 -4.12 8.02
N THR A 98 -25.53 -3.33 7.58
CA THR A 98 -25.71 -1.91 7.23
C THR A 98 -25.37 -1.59 5.78
N SER A 99 -24.59 -2.43 5.11
CA SER A 99 -24.20 -2.28 3.70
C SER A 99 -24.59 -3.51 2.89
N ARG A 100 -24.96 -3.31 1.62
CA ARG A 100 -25.25 -4.43 0.70
C ARG A 100 -23.98 -5.11 0.19
N CYS A 101 -22.88 -4.41 0.19
CA CYS A 101 -21.60 -4.96 -0.26
C CYS A 101 -20.51 -4.68 0.77
N VAL A 102 -19.54 -5.56 0.82
CA VAL A 102 -18.34 -5.42 1.65
C VAL A 102 -17.13 -5.33 0.74
N ILE A 103 -16.34 -4.30 0.93
CA ILE A 103 -15.06 -4.13 0.23
C ILE A 103 -13.97 -4.23 1.28
N VAL A 104 -13.07 -5.19 1.07
CA VAL A 104 -11.99 -5.53 1.98
C VAL A 104 -10.66 -5.20 1.30
N ALA A 105 -9.81 -4.44 1.96
CA ALA A 105 -8.40 -4.33 1.61
C ALA A 105 -7.60 -5.33 2.45
N VAL A 106 -6.74 -6.10 1.82
CA VAL A 106 -5.92 -7.09 2.52
C VAL A 106 -4.48 -7.05 2.03
N SER A 107 -3.53 -7.12 2.96
CA SER A 107 -2.12 -7.31 2.59
C SER A 107 -1.86 -8.75 2.15
N GLU A 108 -1.00 -8.92 1.14
CA GLU A 108 -0.54 -10.25 0.71
C GLU A 108 0.17 -11.02 1.84
N GLY A 109 0.70 -10.32 2.85
CA GLY A 109 1.52 -10.85 3.93
C GLY A 109 0.76 -11.13 5.24
N ILE A 110 -0.58 -11.12 5.27
CA ILE A 110 -1.29 -11.50 6.49
C ILE A 110 -1.00 -12.94 6.88
N HIS A 111 -0.91 -13.18 8.17
CA HIS A 111 -0.57 -14.48 8.74
C HIS A 111 -1.44 -14.80 9.96
N ASP A 112 -1.57 -16.08 10.26
CA ASP A 112 -2.21 -16.56 11.48
C ASP A 112 -1.33 -16.32 12.73
N LYS A 113 -1.86 -16.66 13.91
CA LYS A 113 -1.16 -16.58 15.21
C LYS A 113 0.11 -17.44 15.29
N ASP A 114 0.24 -18.45 14.42
CA ASP A 114 1.37 -19.35 14.36
C ASP A 114 2.43 -18.88 13.34
N GLY A 115 2.18 -17.73 12.68
CA GLY A 115 3.06 -17.11 11.70
C GLY A 115 2.96 -17.73 10.30
N ASN A 116 1.92 -18.53 10.01
CA ASN A 116 1.71 -19.08 8.68
C ASN A 116 0.95 -18.07 7.82
N TYR A 117 1.47 -17.80 6.62
CA TYR A 117 0.78 -16.92 5.67
C TYR A 117 -0.54 -17.53 5.18
N ILE A 118 -1.56 -16.68 5.05
CA ILE A 118 -2.90 -17.03 4.52
C ILE A 118 -2.91 -17.15 2.98
N SER A 119 -1.75 -17.19 2.36
CA SER A 119 -1.61 -17.28 0.92
C SER A 119 -2.07 -18.64 0.37
N ALA A 120 -2.74 -18.64 -0.79
CA ALA A 120 -3.15 -19.85 -1.49
C ALA A 120 -1.97 -20.62 -2.11
N THR A 121 -0.82 -19.99 -2.25
CA THR A 121 0.37 -20.57 -2.90
C THR A 121 1.42 -20.85 -1.84
N SER A 122 1.98 -22.07 -1.85
CA SER A 122 3.14 -22.38 -1.01
C SER A 122 4.29 -21.44 -1.36
N ALA A 123 4.81 -20.77 -0.36
CA ALA A 123 5.86 -19.76 -0.52
C ALA A 123 7.11 -20.36 -1.18
N VAL A 124 7.33 -20.02 -2.45
CA VAL A 124 8.61 -20.28 -3.12
C VAL A 124 9.53 -19.10 -2.82
N ALA A 125 10.67 -19.35 -2.18
CA ALA A 125 11.63 -18.31 -1.90
C ALA A 125 12.24 -17.74 -3.19
N ASP A 126 12.33 -16.42 -3.28
CA ASP A 126 13.07 -15.75 -4.34
C ASP A 126 14.60 -15.95 -4.17
N LYS A 127 15.39 -15.47 -5.14
CA LYS A 127 16.88 -15.57 -5.11
C LYS A 127 17.52 -14.88 -3.89
N PHE A 128 16.76 -14.08 -3.15
CA PHE A 128 17.20 -13.36 -1.95
C PHE A 128 16.66 -13.99 -0.66
N GLY A 129 16.00 -15.16 -0.74
CA GLY A 129 15.46 -15.88 0.40
C GLY A 129 14.12 -15.34 0.92
N HIS A 130 13.45 -14.47 0.15
CA HIS A 130 12.13 -13.96 0.51
C HIS A 130 11.02 -14.82 -0.11
N ALA A 131 9.99 -15.15 0.67
CA ALA A 131 8.81 -15.82 0.18
C ALA A 131 8.13 -14.98 -0.92
N GLN A 132 7.83 -15.59 -2.07
CA GLN A 132 6.90 -14.99 -3.03
C GLN A 132 5.49 -15.20 -2.50
N LEU A 133 4.90 -14.11 -1.98
CA LEU A 133 3.54 -14.12 -1.48
C LEU A 133 2.60 -13.73 -2.64
N SER A 134 1.55 -14.50 -2.84
CA SER A 134 0.44 -14.17 -3.75
C SER A 134 -0.73 -15.08 -3.48
N GLY A 135 -1.93 -14.62 -3.85
CA GLY A 135 -3.15 -15.42 -3.75
C GLY A 135 -3.80 -15.41 -2.36
N THR A 136 -3.42 -14.49 -1.48
CA THR A 136 -4.11 -14.24 -0.22
C THR A 136 -5.58 -13.88 -0.46
N GLY A 137 -5.83 -12.96 -1.40
CA GLY A 137 -7.19 -12.61 -1.80
C GLY A 137 -7.98 -13.81 -2.34
N LYS A 138 -7.30 -14.73 -3.04
CA LYS A 138 -7.94 -15.95 -3.57
C LYS A 138 -8.23 -16.97 -2.47
N ALA A 139 -7.35 -17.09 -1.48
CA ALA A 139 -7.60 -17.93 -0.30
C ALA A 139 -8.81 -17.44 0.48
N LEU A 140 -8.89 -16.13 0.74
CA LEU A 140 -10.02 -15.52 1.43
C LEU A 140 -11.32 -15.58 0.60
N GLU A 141 -11.24 -15.45 -0.73
CA GLU A 141 -12.40 -15.67 -1.62
C GLU A 141 -12.96 -17.09 -1.45
N SER A 142 -12.08 -18.10 -1.40
CA SER A 142 -12.50 -19.49 -1.18
C SER A 142 -13.10 -19.66 0.21
N LEU A 143 -12.47 -19.12 1.26
CA LEU A 143 -13.00 -19.12 2.62
C LEU A 143 -14.41 -18.54 2.71
N VAL A 144 -14.64 -17.38 2.08
CA VAL A 144 -15.98 -16.75 2.07
C VAL A 144 -16.99 -17.62 1.33
N LYS A 145 -16.62 -18.22 0.18
CA LYS A 145 -17.50 -19.15 -0.56
C LYS A 145 -17.88 -20.38 0.26
N ASP A 146 -16.96 -20.91 1.03
CA ASP A 146 -17.17 -22.11 1.83
C ASP A 146 -18.03 -21.84 3.08
N ARG A 147 -17.96 -20.62 3.62
CA ARG A 147 -18.62 -20.24 4.86
C ARG A 147 -19.90 -19.43 4.69
N MET A 148 -20.12 -18.85 3.50
CA MET A 148 -21.23 -17.90 3.24
C MET A 148 -21.80 -18.13 1.84
N ASP A 149 -23.12 -18.17 1.72
CA ASP A 149 -23.83 -18.18 0.43
C ASP A 149 -23.98 -16.74 -0.12
N ILE A 150 -22.86 -16.16 -0.55
CA ILE A 150 -22.78 -14.80 -1.05
C ILE A 150 -21.84 -14.71 -2.26
N LYS A 151 -22.14 -13.79 -3.17
CA LYS A 151 -21.21 -13.50 -4.28
C LYS A 151 -19.93 -12.88 -3.75
N VAL A 152 -18.80 -13.49 -4.07
CA VAL A 152 -17.48 -12.96 -3.70
C VAL A 152 -16.53 -12.98 -4.89
N ARG A 153 -15.65 -12.00 -4.97
CA ARG A 153 -14.53 -11.94 -5.92
C ARG A 153 -13.28 -11.40 -5.23
N SER A 154 -12.12 -11.81 -5.69
CA SER A 154 -10.83 -11.22 -5.33
C SER A 154 -10.21 -10.49 -6.51
N ILE A 155 -9.46 -9.44 -6.22
CA ILE A 155 -8.71 -8.62 -7.16
C ILE A 155 -7.31 -8.45 -6.58
N GLU A 156 -6.27 -8.80 -7.34
CA GLU A 156 -4.89 -8.56 -6.97
C GLU A 156 -4.38 -7.32 -7.69
N LEU A 157 -3.94 -6.29 -6.98
CA LEU A 157 -3.33 -5.11 -7.59
C LEU A 157 -1.94 -5.40 -8.14
N ASN A 158 -1.21 -6.26 -7.47
CA ASN A 158 0.09 -6.77 -7.87
C ASN A 158 1.02 -5.62 -8.35
N VAL A 159 1.77 -5.82 -9.44
CA VAL A 159 2.75 -4.85 -9.96
C VAL A 159 2.13 -3.52 -10.41
N LEU A 160 0.83 -3.47 -10.69
CA LEU A 160 0.14 -2.25 -11.16
C LEU A 160 0.31 -1.10 -10.17
N GLN A 161 0.27 -1.37 -8.86
CA GLN A 161 0.41 -0.35 -7.82
C GLN A 161 1.75 0.39 -7.82
N ARG A 162 2.78 -0.15 -8.46
CA ARG A 162 4.11 0.47 -8.54
C ARG A 162 4.52 0.93 -9.94
N CYS A 163 3.69 0.79 -10.95
CA CYS A 163 4.00 1.16 -12.32
C CYS A 163 2.98 2.11 -12.96
N ALA A 164 1.96 2.53 -12.23
CA ALA A 164 0.87 3.37 -12.70
C ALA A 164 1.27 4.87 -12.68
N ALA A 165 2.19 5.28 -13.52
CA ALA A 165 2.69 6.66 -13.59
C ALA A 165 1.59 7.70 -13.86
N HIS A 166 0.44 7.29 -14.42
CA HIS A 166 -0.70 8.16 -14.70
C HIS A 166 -1.45 8.63 -13.42
N ILE A 167 -1.18 8.01 -12.28
CA ILE A 167 -1.72 8.41 -10.96
C ILE A 167 -0.56 8.70 -10.01
N SER A 168 0.34 9.59 -10.39
CA SER A 168 1.46 9.98 -9.52
C SER A 168 1.07 11.11 -8.57
N SER A 169 1.65 11.10 -7.37
CA SER A 169 1.56 12.21 -6.42
C SER A 169 2.59 13.29 -6.72
N ARG A 170 2.18 14.55 -6.73
CA ARG A 170 3.11 15.68 -6.87
C ARG A 170 4.06 15.78 -5.68
N THR A 171 3.57 15.51 -4.47
CA THR A 171 4.41 15.47 -3.26
C THR A 171 5.55 14.48 -3.44
N ASP A 172 5.24 13.23 -3.81
CA ASP A 172 6.22 12.17 -4.03
C ASP A 172 7.25 12.52 -5.11
N ILE A 173 6.81 13.11 -6.23
CA ILE A 173 7.73 13.54 -7.31
C ILE A 173 8.68 14.64 -6.81
N ASN A 174 8.19 15.62 -6.05
CA ASN A 174 9.02 16.69 -5.51
C ASN A 174 10.04 16.17 -4.52
N GLU A 175 9.65 15.28 -3.63
CA GLU A 175 10.53 14.62 -2.65
C GLU A 175 11.58 13.76 -3.33
N SER A 176 11.16 12.96 -4.32
CA SER A 176 12.07 12.11 -5.10
C SER A 176 13.15 12.93 -5.82
N PHE A 177 12.75 14.08 -6.41
CA PHE A 177 13.68 14.99 -7.06
C PHE A 177 14.67 15.60 -6.07
N ALA A 178 14.17 16.08 -4.92
CA ALA A 178 15.00 16.68 -3.89
C ALA A 178 15.98 15.67 -3.25
N LEU A 179 15.55 14.42 -3.06
CA LEU A 179 16.42 13.32 -2.60
C LEU A 179 17.57 13.06 -3.59
N GLY A 180 17.26 13.06 -4.90
CA GLY A 180 18.28 12.92 -5.94
C GLY A 180 19.28 14.07 -5.95
N GLN A 181 18.79 15.32 -5.80
CA GLN A 181 19.68 16.49 -5.69
C GLN A 181 20.58 16.42 -4.46
N ALA A 182 20.03 16.01 -3.30
CA ALA A 182 20.81 15.87 -2.07
C ALA A 182 21.88 14.77 -2.22
N ALA A 183 21.54 13.65 -2.83
CA ALA A 183 22.51 12.56 -3.06
C ALA A 183 23.69 13.01 -3.91
N VAL A 184 23.46 13.78 -4.98
CA VAL A 184 24.52 14.36 -5.82
C VAL A 184 25.38 15.34 -5.02
N LYS A 185 24.75 16.20 -4.19
CA LYS A 185 25.46 17.14 -3.31
C LYS A 185 26.35 16.40 -2.32
N TYR A 186 25.85 15.39 -1.62
CA TYR A 186 26.62 14.60 -0.66
C TYR A 186 27.83 13.90 -1.33
N ALA A 187 27.63 13.36 -2.52
CA ALA A 187 28.72 12.77 -3.29
C ALA A 187 29.79 13.81 -3.68
N ALA A 188 29.39 15.01 -4.10
CA ALA A 188 30.31 16.10 -4.42
C ALA A 188 31.08 16.63 -3.20
N GLU A 189 30.50 16.55 -2.01
CA GLU A 189 31.14 16.88 -0.73
C GLU A 189 32.04 15.74 -0.20
N GLY A 190 32.15 14.63 -0.94
CA GLY A 190 32.99 13.49 -0.59
C GLY A 190 32.40 12.54 0.45
N MET A 191 31.10 12.66 0.76
CA MET A 191 30.43 11.74 1.66
C MET A 191 30.28 10.36 1.02
N THR A 192 30.58 9.31 1.78
CA THR A 192 30.44 7.91 1.35
C THR A 192 29.62 7.11 2.33
N ALA A 193 29.04 5.99 1.87
CA ALA A 193 28.18 5.12 2.69
C ALA A 193 26.97 5.84 3.34
N VAL A 194 26.44 6.88 2.67
CA VAL A 194 25.25 7.62 3.10
C VAL A 194 24.13 7.46 2.10
N MET A 195 22.91 7.51 2.60
CA MET A 195 21.66 7.60 1.84
C MET A 195 20.95 8.91 2.19
N SER A 196 20.39 9.57 1.18
CA SER A 196 19.48 10.69 1.41
C SER A 196 18.16 10.18 1.99
N THR A 197 17.74 10.70 3.13
CA THR A 197 16.52 10.30 3.83
C THR A 197 15.58 11.49 3.99
N ILE A 198 14.28 11.20 4.01
CA ILE A 198 13.24 12.18 4.32
C ILE A 198 13.01 12.15 5.83
N LYS A 199 12.99 13.33 6.44
CA LYS A 199 12.57 13.54 7.81
C LYS A 199 11.36 14.48 7.82
N ARG A 200 10.24 13.96 8.27
CA ARG A 200 9.03 14.76 8.43
C ARG A 200 9.18 15.69 9.62
N VAL A 201 8.89 16.98 9.41
CA VAL A 201 9.00 18.02 10.43
C VAL A 201 7.63 18.41 10.96
N SER A 202 6.60 18.43 10.10
CA SER A 202 5.22 18.81 10.44
C SER A 202 4.22 18.09 9.53
N ASN A 203 3.03 17.81 10.05
CA ASN A 203 1.91 17.25 9.29
C ASN A 203 1.00 18.35 8.72
N ASP A 204 0.80 19.45 9.46
CA ASP A 204 -0.07 20.55 9.06
C ASP A 204 0.57 21.90 9.40
N PRO A 205 1.06 22.69 8.41
CA PRO A 205 1.24 22.26 7.03
C PRO A 205 2.30 21.15 6.91
N TYR A 206 2.16 20.27 5.93
CA TYR A 206 3.13 19.20 5.69
C TYR A 206 4.50 19.79 5.31
N GLN A 207 5.52 19.44 6.08
CA GLN A 207 6.90 19.91 5.88
C GLN A 207 7.88 18.77 6.12
N TRP A 208 8.93 18.75 5.32
CA TRP A 208 9.99 17.75 5.40
C TRP A 208 11.35 18.39 5.10
N ILE A 209 12.41 17.74 5.58
CA ILE A 209 13.80 18.05 5.28
C ILE A 209 14.50 16.80 4.79
N ILE A 210 15.67 16.97 4.15
CA ILE A 210 16.50 15.85 3.72
C ILE A 210 17.79 15.87 4.54
N GLU A 211 18.11 14.71 5.10
CA GLU A 211 19.32 14.48 5.88
C GLU A 211 20.09 13.27 5.32
N PRO A 212 21.45 13.27 5.40
CA PRO A 212 22.24 12.09 5.10
C PRO A 212 22.14 11.11 6.29
N GLU A 213 21.91 9.84 5.99
CA GLU A 213 21.92 8.78 7.01
C GLU A 213 22.89 7.67 6.59
N ASN A 214 23.53 7.03 7.56
CA ASN A 214 24.45 5.93 7.28
C ASN A 214 23.67 4.72 6.73
N VAL A 215 24.10 4.22 5.57
CA VAL A 215 23.42 3.12 4.87
C VAL A 215 23.36 1.84 5.71
N SER A 216 24.31 1.63 6.63
CA SER A 216 24.31 0.44 7.51
C SER A 216 23.16 0.42 8.51
N LEU A 217 22.60 1.59 8.86
CA LEU A 217 21.45 1.70 9.76
C LEU A 217 20.11 1.45 9.06
N ILE A 218 20.11 1.53 7.71
CA ILE A 218 18.90 1.44 6.89
C ILE A 218 18.79 0.06 6.23
N ALA A 219 19.93 -0.54 5.90
CA ALA A 219 19.97 -1.78 5.13
C ALA A 219 19.30 -2.95 5.89
N ASN A 220 18.44 -3.70 5.18
CA ASN A 220 17.77 -4.90 5.67
C ASN A 220 16.86 -4.69 6.90
N GLN A 221 16.44 -3.46 7.17
CA GLN A 221 15.45 -3.16 8.20
C GLN A 221 14.15 -2.68 7.54
N ALA A 222 13.03 -3.30 7.92
CA ALA A 222 11.71 -2.88 7.49
C ALA A 222 11.04 -2.10 8.65
N LYS A 223 10.41 -0.98 8.32
CA LYS A 223 9.58 -0.20 9.23
C LYS A 223 8.14 -0.72 9.11
N THR A 224 7.62 -1.28 10.16
CA THR A 224 6.23 -1.72 10.28
C THR A 224 5.33 -0.59 10.73
N ILE A 225 4.03 -0.74 10.55
CA ILE A 225 3.03 0.19 11.08
C ILE A 225 3.05 0.14 12.61
N PRO A 226 3.05 1.29 13.31
CA PRO A 226 2.86 1.33 14.75
C PRO A 226 1.52 0.68 15.15
N LEU A 227 1.55 -0.23 16.12
CA LEU A 227 0.35 -0.98 16.52
C LEU A 227 -0.77 -0.07 17.03
N GLU A 228 -0.43 1.09 17.60
CA GLU A 228 -1.39 2.12 18.02
C GLU A 228 -2.13 2.79 16.85
N TRP A 229 -1.69 2.58 15.61
CA TRP A 229 -2.36 3.07 14.41
C TRP A 229 -3.28 2.03 13.77
N ILE A 230 -3.39 0.87 14.39
CA ILE A 230 -4.33 -0.21 14.03
C ILE A 230 -5.44 -0.23 15.08
N THR A 231 -6.69 -0.41 14.65
CA THR A 231 -7.80 -0.48 15.60
C THR A 231 -7.71 -1.70 16.51
N PRO A 232 -8.27 -1.66 17.72
CA PRO A 232 -8.25 -2.81 18.64
C PRO A 232 -8.89 -4.09 18.05
N GLU A 233 -9.83 -3.92 17.14
CA GLU A 233 -10.52 -4.99 16.41
C GLU A 233 -9.65 -5.62 15.32
N LYS A 234 -8.46 -5.05 15.03
CA LYS A 234 -7.48 -5.52 14.04
C LYS A 234 -8.00 -5.58 12.59
N ASN A 235 -9.05 -4.87 12.28
CA ASN A 235 -9.72 -4.89 10.98
C ASN A 235 -9.86 -3.51 10.34
N ASP A 236 -9.17 -2.51 10.89
CA ASP A 236 -9.12 -1.14 10.36
C ASP A 236 -7.91 -0.37 10.89
N VAL A 237 -7.73 0.86 10.41
CA VAL A 237 -6.70 1.80 10.83
C VAL A 237 -7.31 3.01 11.53
N THR A 238 -6.51 3.66 12.38
CA THR A 238 -6.94 4.83 13.15
C THR A 238 -6.87 6.12 12.33
N PRO A 239 -7.54 7.21 12.76
CA PRO A 239 -7.44 8.52 12.10
C PRO A 239 -6.01 9.08 12.02
N GLU A 240 -5.13 8.70 12.93
CA GLU A 240 -3.72 9.10 12.91
C GLU A 240 -3.00 8.54 11.68
N MET A 241 -3.30 7.29 11.29
CA MET A 241 -2.78 6.70 10.06
C MET A 241 -3.25 7.50 8.84
N GLU A 242 -4.53 7.82 8.76
CA GLU A 242 -5.07 8.64 7.66
C GLU A 242 -4.39 10.00 7.60
N ALA A 243 -4.26 10.69 8.74
CA ALA A 243 -3.59 11.99 8.84
C ALA A 243 -2.11 11.93 8.41
N TYR A 244 -1.43 10.83 8.73
CA TYR A 244 -0.05 10.57 8.28
C TYR A 244 0.04 10.41 6.76
N LEU A 245 -0.85 9.66 6.16
CA LEU A 245 -0.83 9.29 4.75
C LEU A 245 -1.34 10.39 3.82
N ARG A 246 -2.33 11.18 4.26
CA ARG A 246 -3.04 12.18 3.43
C ARG A 246 -2.11 13.14 2.69
N PRO A 247 -1.10 13.76 3.32
CA PRO A 247 -0.21 14.70 2.62
C PRO A 247 0.60 14.06 1.49
N LEU A 248 0.89 12.76 1.59
CA LEU A 248 1.76 12.06 0.65
C LEU A 248 1.13 11.83 -0.71
N ILE A 249 -0.21 11.85 -0.81
CA ILE A 249 -0.94 11.63 -2.05
C ILE A 249 -1.36 12.93 -2.76
N ILE A 250 -0.99 14.09 -2.21
CA ILE A 250 -1.50 15.39 -2.67
C ILE A 250 -0.81 15.86 -3.96
N GLY A 251 -1.61 16.49 -4.79
CA GLY A 251 -1.20 17.18 -6.00
C GLY A 251 -1.15 16.28 -7.24
N GLU A 252 -1.42 16.93 -8.39
CA GLU A 252 -1.52 16.28 -9.68
C GLU A 252 -0.25 16.49 -10.50
N VAL A 253 0.15 15.45 -11.24
CA VAL A 253 1.25 15.51 -12.20
C VAL A 253 0.68 15.55 -13.61
N SER A 254 1.02 16.62 -14.35
CA SER A 254 0.63 16.71 -15.76
C SER A 254 1.45 15.71 -16.58
N LEU A 255 0.78 14.69 -17.11
CA LEU A 255 1.39 13.74 -18.02
C LEU A 255 1.32 14.26 -19.46
N GLN A 256 2.35 13.92 -20.24
CA GLN A 256 2.29 14.06 -21.68
C GLN A 256 1.70 12.79 -22.29
N TYR A 257 0.85 12.95 -23.28
CA TYR A 257 0.22 11.86 -24.02
C TYR A 257 0.62 11.92 -25.49
N LYS A 258 0.81 10.75 -26.09
CA LYS A 258 0.97 10.57 -27.53
C LYS A 258 0.06 9.45 -27.98
N ASP A 259 -0.73 9.70 -29.00
CA ASP A 259 -1.68 8.73 -29.56
C ASP A 259 -2.63 8.11 -28.52
N GLY A 260 -3.02 8.90 -27.52
CA GLY A 260 -3.92 8.49 -26.43
C GLY A 260 -3.26 7.72 -25.27
N LEU A 261 -1.96 7.50 -25.32
CA LEU A 261 -1.21 6.80 -24.26
C LEU A 261 -0.23 7.72 -23.53
N PRO A 262 0.00 7.50 -22.21
CA PRO A 262 1.03 8.23 -21.49
C PRO A 262 2.42 8.02 -22.12
N MET A 263 3.18 9.10 -22.24
CA MET A 263 4.55 9.01 -22.75
C MET A 263 5.50 8.58 -21.64
N TYR A 264 6.33 7.59 -21.96
CA TYR A 264 7.45 7.14 -21.12
C TYR A 264 8.78 7.46 -21.81
N LEU A 265 9.82 7.66 -21.01
CA LEU A 265 11.18 7.74 -21.55
C LEU A 265 11.58 6.39 -22.15
N PRO A 266 12.18 6.38 -23.36
CA PRO A 266 12.65 5.15 -23.98
C PRO A 266 13.72 4.47 -23.11
N VAL A 267 13.46 3.26 -22.65
CA VAL A 267 14.40 2.51 -21.78
C VAL A 267 15.73 2.25 -22.48
N ASN A 268 15.69 2.09 -23.82
CA ASN A 268 16.89 1.83 -24.62
C ASN A 268 17.94 2.96 -24.66
N HIS A 269 17.58 4.15 -24.18
CA HIS A 269 18.51 5.29 -24.02
C HIS A 269 19.04 5.40 -22.59
N LEU A 270 18.61 4.55 -21.67
CA LEU A 270 19.02 4.53 -20.26
C LEU A 270 19.98 3.37 -19.93
N LEU A 271 20.20 2.47 -20.88
CA LEU A 271 21.17 1.36 -20.84
C LEU A 271 22.29 1.60 -21.84
#